data_ad6fc0b20fca0a291f820cf40aceea6e
#
_entry.id   ad6fc0b20fca0a291f820cf40aceea6e
#
_cell.length_a   1.000
_cell.length_b   1.000
_cell.length_c   1.000
_cell.angle_alpha   90.00
_cell.angle_beta   90.00
_cell.angle_gamma   90.00
#
_symmetry.space_group_name_H-M   'P 1'
#
loop_
_entity.id
_entity.type
_entity.pdbx_description
1 polymer ?
#
loop_
_entity_poly.entity_id
_entity_poly.type
_entity_poly.pdbx_seq_one_letter_code
_entity_poly.pdbx_strand_id
1 'polypeptide(L)'
;MSVYVSNCGHDERGRYTGGIAGDQTGTEWHVIPWYQFEQNVVLRHPSRQVGELISELAREAASNNHIGYDQDERHTFWSALQAAGYRPRNITSNCETDCSAGVCALSLAAGYLLGIQAIIDNISPRGYTGNMRAMFRAAGFEVYTSERYTGSSSNLLSGDINLNELTHTNIVVSDKAAPTSTSLDVDGWIGYLSIC
;
A
#
# COMPACT_ATOMS: atom_id res chain seq x y z
N MET A 1 6.99 7.51 17.54
CA MET A 1 6.76 8.17 16.22
C MET A 1 5.34 7.87 15.79
N SER A 2 4.66 8.85 15.21
CA SER A 2 3.30 8.65 14.71
C SER A 2 3.34 7.82 13.41
N VAL A 3 2.40 6.90 13.26
CA VAL A 3 2.20 6.14 12.02
C VAL A 3 1.17 6.88 11.18
N TYR A 4 1.40 6.96 9.88
CA TYR A 4 0.49 7.57 8.92
C TYR A 4 0.02 6.55 7.90
N VAL A 5 -1.13 6.79 7.30
CA VAL A 5 -1.70 5.99 6.22
C VAL A 5 -2.04 6.87 5.03
N SER A 6 -1.85 6.35 3.84
CA SER A 6 -2.39 6.90 2.60
C SER A 6 -3.80 6.34 2.44
N ASN A 7 -4.78 7.21 2.47
CA ASN A 7 -6.20 6.89 2.56
C ASN A 7 -6.98 7.51 1.41
N CYS A 8 -7.60 6.67 0.60
CA CYS A 8 -8.53 7.06 -0.45
C CYS A 8 -9.93 6.68 0.03
N GLY A 9 -10.76 7.65 0.42
CA GLY A 9 -11.92 7.37 1.25
C GLY A 9 -13.28 7.76 0.69
N HIS A 10 -13.40 8.88 0.02
CA HIS A 10 -14.67 9.44 -0.50
C HIS A 10 -14.39 10.59 -1.46
N ASP A 11 -15.38 11.01 -2.24
CA ASP A 11 -15.34 12.15 -3.14
C ASP A 11 -15.37 13.51 -2.39
N GLU A 12 -15.32 14.62 -3.12
CA GLU A 12 -15.36 16.00 -2.61
C GLU A 12 -16.62 16.33 -1.77
N ARG A 13 -17.66 15.50 -1.89
CA ARG A 13 -18.94 15.64 -1.17
C ARG A 13 -19.07 14.68 0.01
N GLY A 14 -18.05 13.86 0.29
CA GLY A 14 -18.13 12.79 1.28
C GLY A 14 -18.99 11.61 0.83
N ARG A 15 -19.12 11.37 -0.48
CA ARG A 15 -19.89 10.27 -1.08
C ARG A 15 -18.96 9.26 -1.76
N TYR A 16 -19.54 8.16 -2.25
CA TYR A 16 -18.77 7.09 -2.86
C TYR A 16 -18.88 7.02 -4.39
N THR A 17 -19.83 7.75 -5.00
CA THR A 17 -20.06 7.73 -6.44
C THR A 17 -20.51 9.08 -6.97
N GLY A 18 -20.24 9.35 -8.25
CA GLY A 18 -20.75 10.50 -9.00
C GLY A 18 -20.07 11.82 -8.63
N GLY A 19 -18.82 11.80 -8.15
CA GLY A 19 -17.97 12.96 -7.89
C GLY A 19 -17.52 13.66 -9.18
N ILE A 20 -16.67 14.68 -9.01
CA ILE A 20 -16.00 15.36 -10.11
C ILE A 20 -14.63 14.70 -10.27
N ALA A 21 -14.28 14.28 -11.49
CA ALA A 21 -13.04 13.57 -11.74
C ALA A 21 -11.79 14.33 -11.29
N GLY A 22 -10.91 13.63 -10.56
CA GLY A 22 -9.74 14.18 -9.86
C GLY A 22 -10.08 14.70 -8.47
N ASP A 23 -9.11 14.80 -7.58
CA ASP A 23 -9.29 15.27 -6.21
C ASP A 23 -9.52 16.79 -6.18
N GLN A 24 -10.75 17.19 -5.91
CA GLN A 24 -11.18 18.60 -5.92
C GLN A 24 -10.82 19.32 -4.62
N THR A 25 -10.56 18.60 -3.56
CA THR A 25 -10.40 19.14 -2.20
C THR A 25 -9.00 18.91 -1.63
N GLY A 26 -8.20 18.02 -2.22
CA GLY A 26 -6.95 17.53 -1.67
C GLY A 26 -7.16 16.56 -0.51
N THR A 27 -8.38 16.00 -0.38
CA THR A 27 -8.76 15.11 0.74
C THR A 27 -9.43 13.81 0.30
N GLU A 28 -9.66 13.62 -1.00
CA GLU A 28 -10.23 12.39 -1.53
C GLU A 28 -9.24 11.24 -1.44
N TRP A 29 -7.98 11.53 -1.77
CA TRP A 29 -6.84 10.66 -1.46
C TRP A 29 -5.75 11.45 -0.74
N HIS A 30 -5.54 11.20 0.54
CA HIS A 30 -4.60 11.99 1.35
C HIS A 30 -3.86 11.16 2.40
N VAL A 31 -2.78 11.70 2.94
CA VAL A 31 -2.02 11.08 4.02
C VAL A 31 -2.54 11.62 5.36
N ILE A 32 -3.01 10.72 6.20
CA ILE A 32 -3.56 11.04 7.53
C ILE A 32 -2.89 10.21 8.62
N PRO A 33 -2.96 10.62 9.90
CA PRO A 33 -2.58 9.76 11.01
C PRO A 33 -3.34 8.44 10.96
N TRP A 34 -2.63 7.35 11.31
CA TRP A 34 -3.29 6.04 11.43
C TRP A 34 -4.48 6.11 12.39
N TYR A 35 -5.55 5.46 12.02
CA TYR A 35 -6.78 5.35 12.81
C TYR A 35 -7.32 3.93 12.77
N GLN A 36 -8.08 3.55 13.79
CA GLN A 36 -8.77 2.27 13.86
C GLN A 36 -10.07 2.33 13.02
N PHE A 37 -10.22 1.44 12.04
CA PHE A 37 -11.44 1.29 11.23
C PHE A 37 -11.92 -0.15 11.18
N GLU A 38 -11.72 -0.89 12.29
CA GLU A 38 -12.08 -2.30 12.42
C GLU A 38 -11.38 -3.20 11.40
N GLN A 39 -10.15 -2.85 10.97
CA GLN A 39 -9.34 -3.72 10.12
C GLN A 39 -9.13 -5.06 10.80
N ASN A 40 -9.35 -6.14 10.06
CA ASN A 40 -9.21 -7.51 10.52
C ASN A 40 -8.03 -8.26 9.89
N VAL A 41 -7.37 -7.61 8.94
CA VAL A 41 -6.19 -8.14 8.24
C VAL A 41 -5.15 -7.05 8.03
N VAL A 42 -3.87 -7.42 8.16
CA VAL A 42 -2.74 -6.67 7.64
C VAL A 42 -2.00 -7.54 6.64
N LEU A 43 -1.77 -7.01 5.43
CA LEU A 43 -1.03 -7.67 4.37
C LEU A 43 0.35 -7.02 4.28
N ARG A 44 1.42 -7.82 4.34
CA ARG A 44 2.82 -7.36 4.28
C ARG A 44 3.60 -8.19 3.28
N HIS A 45 4.27 -7.55 2.35
CA HIS A 45 5.24 -8.27 1.53
C HIS A 45 6.53 -8.50 2.32
N PRO A 46 7.13 -9.73 2.29
CA PRO A 46 8.35 -10.05 3.05
C PRO A 46 9.56 -9.23 2.59
N SER A 47 9.63 -8.84 1.32
CA SER A 47 10.65 -7.91 0.83
C SER A 47 10.33 -6.47 1.26
N ARG A 48 11.22 -5.88 2.06
CA ARG A 48 11.11 -4.47 2.47
C ARG A 48 11.13 -3.51 1.29
N GLN A 49 11.89 -3.83 0.24
CA GLN A 49 11.93 -3.02 -0.98
C GLN A 49 10.55 -2.88 -1.64
N VAL A 50 9.74 -3.95 -1.64
CA VAL A 50 8.36 -3.91 -2.14
C VAL A 50 7.50 -3.00 -1.26
N GLY A 51 7.55 -3.18 0.06
CA GLY A 51 6.77 -2.37 1.00
C GLY A 51 7.14 -0.88 0.89
N GLU A 52 8.42 -0.56 0.85
CA GLU A 52 8.90 0.82 0.70
C GLU A 52 8.45 1.45 -0.60
N LEU A 53 8.51 0.71 -1.72
CA LEU A 53 8.02 1.21 -3.00
C LEU A 53 6.49 1.40 -3.00
N ILE A 54 5.72 0.46 -2.45
CA ILE A 54 4.26 0.62 -2.29
C ILE A 54 3.95 1.89 -1.47
N SER A 55 4.66 2.11 -0.37
CA SER A 55 4.52 3.31 0.47
C SER A 55 4.87 4.60 -0.30
N GLU A 56 5.95 4.58 -1.09
CA GLU A 56 6.33 5.71 -1.93
C GLU A 56 5.24 6.04 -2.96
N LEU A 57 4.77 5.04 -3.70
CA LEU A 57 3.71 5.20 -4.70
C LEU A 57 2.40 5.70 -4.06
N ALA A 58 2.09 5.24 -2.85
CA ALA A 58 0.92 5.69 -2.11
C ALA A 58 1.01 7.16 -1.67
N ARG A 59 2.21 7.65 -1.34
CA ARG A 59 2.45 9.08 -1.08
C ARG A 59 2.35 9.90 -2.36
N GLU A 60 2.89 9.39 -3.48
CA GLU A 60 2.77 10.07 -4.77
C GLU A 60 1.29 10.23 -5.17
N ALA A 61 0.48 9.16 -5.01
CA ALA A 61 -0.95 9.20 -5.31
C ALA A 61 -1.68 10.22 -4.42
N ALA A 62 -1.45 10.19 -3.13
CA ALA A 62 -2.05 11.11 -2.16
C ALA A 62 -1.60 12.58 -2.31
N SER A 63 -0.60 12.85 -3.13
CA SER A 63 -0.09 14.21 -3.41
C SER A 63 -0.45 14.71 -4.80
N ASN A 64 -1.19 13.93 -5.58
CA ASN A 64 -1.55 14.27 -6.95
C ASN A 64 -3.06 14.45 -7.11
N ASN A 65 -3.51 15.70 -7.16
CA ASN A 65 -4.92 16.05 -7.26
C ASN A 65 -5.60 15.67 -8.61
N HIS A 66 -4.85 15.08 -9.55
CA HIS A 66 -5.47 14.41 -10.71
C HIS A 66 -6.08 13.05 -10.37
N ILE A 67 -5.89 12.55 -9.14
CA ILE A 67 -6.36 11.23 -8.72
C ILE A 67 -7.43 11.43 -7.66
N GLY A 68 -8.69 11.23 -8.02
CA GLY A 68 -9.84 11.38 -7.14
C GLY A 68 -10.49 10.04 -6.75
N TYR A 69 -11.64 10.14 -6.10
CA TYR A 69 -12.39 9.01 -5.58
C TYR A 69 -13.75 8.84 -6.25
N ASP A 70 -13.96 7.73 -6.96
CA ASP A 70 -15.28 7.31 -7.43
C ASP A 70 -15.34 5.79 -7.59
N GLN A 71 -16.38 5.13 -7.03
CA GLN A 71 -16.55 3.68 -7.14
C GLN A 71 -17.05 3.24 -8.51
N ASP A 72 -17.78 4.07 -9.25
CA ASP A 72 -18.28 3.76 -10.58
C ASP A 72 -17.15 3.87 -11.63
N GLU A 73 -16.25 4.86 -11.48
CA GLU A 73 -15.13 5.15 -12.37
C GLU A 73 -13.78 4.58 -11.85
N ARG A 74 -13.81 3.73 -10.84
CA ARG A 74 -12.68 3.23 -10.04
C ARG A 74 -11.49 2.65 -10.80
N HIS A 75 -11.62 2.36 -12.08
CA HIS A 75 -10.58 1.72 -12.87
C HIS A 75 -9.84 2.68 -13.80
N THR A 76 -10.24 3.93 -13.89
CA THR A 76 -9.59 4.94 -14.74
C THR A 76 -8.19 5.26 -14.23
N PHE A 77 -7.98 5.23 -12.91
CA PHE A 77 -6.65 5.37 -12.28
C PHE A 77 -5.64 4.33 -12.80
N TRP A 78 -6.02 3.05 -12.90
CA TRP A 78 -5.09 2.04 -13.41
C TRP A 78 -4.61 2.35 -14.83
N SER A 79 -5.50 2.76 -15.70
CA SER A 79 -5.16 3.13 -17.07
C SER A 79 -4.21 4.35 -17.13
N ALA A 80 -4.49 5.37 -16.30
CA ALA A 80 -3.63 6.53 -16.16
C ALA A 80 -2.26 6.18 -15.59
N LEU A 81 -2.21 5.29 -14.57
CA LEU A 81 -0.99 4.84 -13.93
C LEU A 81 -0.07 4.05 -14.89
N GLN A 82 -0.64 3.19 -15.74
CA GLN A 82 0.09 2.51 -16.81
C GLN A 82 0.70 3.50 -17.81
N ALA A 83 -0.09 4.45 -18.27
CA ALA A 83 0.38 5.49 -19.20
C ALA A 83 1.48 6.39 -18.59
N ALA A 84 1.44 6.57 -17.27
CA ALA A 84 2.42 7.33 -16.48
C ALA A 84 3.68 6.53 -16.07
N GLY A 85 3.89 5.34 -16.64
CA GLY A 85 5.03 4.48 -16.31
C GLY A 85 5.01 3.96 -14.89
N TYR A 86 3.82 3.67 -14.35
CA TYR A 86 3.57 3.17 -13.00
C TYR A 86 3.97 4.14 -11.86
N ARG A 87 4.04 5.45 -12.16
CA ARG A 87 4.37 6.49 -11.18
C ARG A 87 3.22 7.48 -11.03
N PRO A 88 2.46 7.46 -9.93
CA PRO A 88 1.33 8.36 -9.71
C PRO A 88 1.66 9.84 -9.89
N ARG A 89 2.85 10.27 -9.48
CA ARG A 89 3.31 11.66 -9.66
C ARG A 89 3.37 12.14 -11.11
N ASN A 90 3.40 11.22 -12.08
CA ASN A 90 3.47 11.54 -13.51
C ASN A 90 2.10 11.61 -14.17
N ILE A 91 1.01 11.34 -13.45
CA ILE A 91 -0.36 11.44 -13.96
C ILE A 91 -0.71 12.91 -14.08
N THR A 92 -1.17 13.31 -15.27
CA THR A 92 -1.52 14.70 -15.62
C THR A 92 -2.96 14.87 -16.12
N SER A 93 -3.72 13.78 -16.14
CA SER A 93 -5.13 13.76 -16.53
C SER A 93 -5.95 13.23 -15.36
N ASN A 94 -7.12 13.81 -15.15
CA ASN A 94 -8.02 13.39 -14.08
C ASN A 94 -8.44 11.93 -14.25
N CYS A 95 -8.41 11.20 -13.19
CA CYS A 95 -8.78 9.78 -13.09
C CYS A 95 -9.28 9.46 -11.69
N GLU A 96 -9.97 8.33 -11.58
CA GLU A 96 -10.69 7.93 -10.38
C GLU A 96 -10.30 6.52 -9.93
N THR A 97 -10.38 6.33 -8.62
CA THR A 97 -10.26 5.01 -7.99
C THR A 97 -11.16 4.92 -6.76
N ASP A 98 -11.26 3.74 -6.17
CA ASP A 98 -11.70 3.58 -4.79
C ASP A 98 -10.55 3.07 -3.91
N CYS A 99 -10.80 2.87 -2.62
CA CYS A 99 -9.80 2.40 -1.68
C CYS A 99 -9.12 1.10 -2.15
N SER A 100 -9.89 0.12 -2.57
CA SER A 100 -9.38 -1.21 -2.91
C SER A 100 -8.73 -1.27 -4.30
N ALA A 101 -9.31 -0.63 -5.30
CA ALA A 101 -8.72 -0.55 -6.63
C ALA A 101 -7.41 0.24 -6.60
N GLY A 102 -7.35 1.33 -5.82
CA GLY A 102 -6.13 2.12 -5.62
C GLY A 102 -5.01 1.32 -4.99
N VAL A 103 -5.29 0.62 -3.88
CA VAL A 103 -4.31 -0.25 -3.21
C VAL A 103 -3.82 -1.36 -4.14
N CYS A 104 -4.74 -2.02 -4.87
CA CYS A 104 -4.36 -3.06 -5.82
C CYS A 104 -3.52 -2.50 -6.98
N ALA A 105 -3.90 -1.35 -7.55
CA ALA A 105 -3.16 -0.71 -8.65
C ALA A 105 -1.74 -0.33 -8.23
N LEU A 106 -1.55 0.27 -7.04
CA LEU A 106 -0.23 0.64 -6.54
C LEU A 106 0.64 -0.58 -6.24
N SER A 107 0.06 -1.63 -5.67
CA SER A 107 0.79 -2.88 -5.40
C SER A 107 1.22 -3.56 -6.70
N LEU A 108 0.34 -3.61 -7.70
CA LEU A 108 0.64 -4.13 -9.03
C LEU A 108 1.72 -3.29 -9.74
N ALA A 109 1.63 -1.96 -9.64
CA ALA A 109 2.64 -1.04 -10.17
C ALA A 109 4.03 -1.30 -9.55
N ALA A 110 4.11 -1.54 -8.24
CA ALA A 110 5.35 -1.94 -7.58
C ALA A 110 5.89 -3.26 -8.14
N GLY A 111 5.02 -4.22 -8.45
CA GLY A 111 5.39 -5.47 -9.12
C GLY A 111 6.04 -5.24 -10.49
N TYR A 112 5.46 -4.38 -11.32
CA TYR A 112 6.03 -4.01 -12.63
C TYR A 112 7.36 -3.27 -12.50
N LEU A 113 7.45 -2.29 -11.59
CA LEU A 113 8.67 -1.51 -11.40
C LEU A 113 9.85 -2.34 -10.86
N LEU A 114 9.57 -3.38 -10.08
CA LEU A 114 10.59 -4.27 -9.50
C LEU A 114 10.77 -5.60 -10.28
N GLY A 115 9.94 -5.86 -11.29
CA GLY A 115 9.98 -7.10 -12.07
C GLY A 115 9.58 -8.34 -11.24
N ILE A 116 8.65 -8.20 -10.29
CA ILE A 116 8.23 -9.31 -9.42
C ILE A 116 7.02 -10.01 -10.02
N GLN A 117 7.30 -11.13 -10.68
CA GLN A 117 6.30 -11.87 -11.45
C GLN A 117 5.12 -12.36 -10.60
N ALA A 118 5.36 -12.78 -9.35
CA ALA A 118 4.31 -13.24 -8.45
C ALA A 118 3.25 -12.13 -8.17
N ILE A 119 3.67 -10.87 -8.07
CA ILE A 119 2.77 -9.73 -7.92
C ILE A 119 2.01 -9.48 -9.23
N ILE A 120 2.73 -9.48 -10.35
CA ILE A 120 2.17 -9.21 -11.70
C ILE A 120 1.10 -10.23 -12.06
N ASP A 121 1.31 -11.50 -11.75
CA ASP A 121 0.41 -12.59 -12.12
C ASP A 121 -0.81 -12.71 -11.22
N ASN A 122 -0.72 -12.24 -9.97
CA ASN A 122 -1.75 -12.52 -8.98
C ASN A 122 -2.53 -11.28 -8.52
N ILE A 123 -2.01 -10.07 -8.65
CA ILE A 123 -2.75 -8.86 -8.27
C ILE A 123 -3.51 -8.30 -9.48
N SER A 124 -4.82 -8.12 -9.33
CA SER A 124 -5.67 -7.48 -10.32
C SER A 124 -6.00 -6.04 -9.88
N PRO A 125 -5.90 -5.04 -10.77
CA PRO A 125 -6.35 -3.68 -10.47
C PRO A 125 -7.88 -3.58 -10.31
N ARG A 126 -8.61 -4.67 -10.58
CA ARG A 126 -10.05 -4.81 -10.35
C ARG A 126 -10.37 -5.46 -9.01
N GLY A 127 -9.39 -5.61 -8.13
CA GLY A 127 -9.59 -6.14 -6.79
C GLY A 127 -10.60 -5.32 -5.98
N TYR A 128 -11.23 -5.96 -5.01
CA TYR A 128 -12.09 -5.33 -4.00
C TYR A 128 -11.78 -5.94 -2.63
N THR A 129 -12.20 -5.30 -1.56
CA THR A 129 -11.82 -5.68 -0.20
C THR A 129 -12.01 -7.17 0.10
N GLY A 130 -13.12 -7.76 -0.34
CA GLY A 130 -13.45 -9.17 -0.07
C GLY A 130 -12.55 -10.20 -0.79
N ASN A 131 -11.82 -9.84 -1.85
CA ASN A 131 -10.90 -10.76 -2.53
C ASN A 131 -9.41 -10.43 -2.33
N MET A 132 -9.08 -9.27 -1.72
CA MET A 132 -7.71 -8.82 -1.55
C MET A 132 -6.86 -9.80 -0.76
N ARG A 133 -7.37 -10.35 0.36
CA ARG A 133 -6.62 -11.30 1.18
C ARG A 133 -6.11 -12.50 0.39
N ALA A 134 -6.97 -13.14 -0.40
CA ALA A 134 -6.60 -14.31 -1.19
C ALA A 134 -5.64 -13.93 -2.33
N MET A 135 -5.90 -12.82 -3.00
CA MET A 135 -5.12 -12.30 -4.12
C MET A 135 -3.70 -11.90 -3.69
N PHE A 136 -3.57 -11.14 -2.60
CA PHE A 136 -2.28 -10.72 -2.08
C PHE A 136 -1.46 -11.88 -1.50
N ARG A 137 -2.14 -12.84 -0.85
CA ARG A 137 -1.48 -14.06 -0.39
C ARG A 137 -0.89 -14.86 -1.57
N ALA A 138 -1.61 -14.99 -2.68
CA ALA A 138 -1.11 -15.63 -3.90
C ALA A 138 0.07 -14.86 -4.51
N ALA A 139 0.11 -13.53 -4.36
CA ALA A 139 1.20 -12.65 -4.77
C ALA A 139 2.43 -12.69 -3.82
N GLY A 140 2.41 -13.51 -2.77
CA GLY A 140 3.53 -13.68 -1.85
C GLY A 140 3.49 -12.78 -0.60
N PHE A 141 2.38 -12.07 -0.35
CA PHE A 141 2.22 -11.32 0.88
C PHE A 141 1.88 -12.23 2.06
N GLU A 142 2.46 -11.93 3.20
CA GLU A 142 2.10 -12.50 4.50
C GLU A 142 0.78 -11.88 4.99
N VAL A 143 -0.01 -12.69 5.68
CA VAL A 143 -1.34 -12.31 6.17
C VAL A 143 -1.34 -12.35 7.69
N TYR A 144 -1.48 -11.20 8.31
CA TYR A 144 -1.56 -11.06 9.77
C TYR A 144 -2.99 -10.73 10.21
N THR A 145 -3.54 -11.53 11.13
CA THR A 145 -4.91 -11.39 11.64
C THR A 145 -4.96 -11.23 13.16
N SER A 146 -3.81 -11.30 13.82
CA SER A 146 -3.78 -11.14 15.28
C SER A 146 -3.93 -9.67 15.67
N GLU A 147 -4.56 -9.41 16.82
CA GLU A 147 -4.76 -8.09 17.38
C GLU A 147 -3.46 -7.28 17.54
N ARG A 148 -2.32 -7.98 17.68
CA ARG A 148 -0.99 -7.35 17.68
C ARG A 148 -0.75 -6.47 16.44
N TYR A 149 -1.29 -6.83 15.28
CA TYR A 149 -1.14 -6.10 14.02
C TYR A 149 -2.38 -5.29 13.67
N THR A 150 -3.57 -5.81 14.00
CA THR A 150 -4.84 -5.19 13.61
C THR A 150 -5.36 -4.21 14.66
N GLY A 151 -4.98 -4.35 15.93
CA GLY A 151 -5.49 -3.53 17.04
C GLY A 151 -4.70 -2.24 17.31
N SER A 152 -3.49 -2.09 16.76
CA SER A 152 -2.70 -0.88 16.94
C SER A 152 -1.67 -0.69 15.83
N SER A 153 -1.15 0.54 15.72
CA SER A 153 -0.11 0.88 14.74
C SER A 153 1.31 0.47 15.14
N SER A 154 1.51 -0.07 16.35
CA SER A 154 2.85 -0.29 16.93
C SER A 154 3.74 -1.24 16.13
N ASN A 155 3.13 -2.21 15.46
CA ASN A 155 3.82 -3.25 14.70
C ASN A 155 3.67 -3.09 13.18
N LEU A 156 3.10 -1.97 12.73
CA LEU A 156 2.96 -1.67 11.32
C LEU A 156 4.26 -1.10 10.74
N LEU A 157 4.54 -1.45 9.49
CA LEU A 157 5.68 -0.99 8.70
C LEU A 157 5.20 -0.27 7.45
N SER A 158 6.02 0.63 6.89
CA SER A 158 5.74 1.24 5.60
C SER A 158 5.48 0.20 4.52
N GLY A 159 4.39 0.37 3.78
CA GLY A 159 3.92 -0.55 2.76
C GLY A 159 3.02 -1.67 3.28
N ASP A 160 2.75 -1.74 4.57
CA ASP A 160 1.68 -2.61 5.08
C ASP A 160 0.33 -2.11 4.57
N ILE A 161 -0.54 -3.06 4.26
CA ILE A 161 -1.90 -2.77 3.83
C ILE A 161 -2.83 -3.18 4.95
N ASN A 162 -3.49 -2.20 5.57
CA ASN A 162 -4.58 -2.44 6.50
C ASN A 162 -5.85 -2.75 5.72
N LEU A 163 -6.55 -3.81 6.06
CA LEU A 163 -7.72 -4.28 5.35
C LEU A 163 -8.84 -4.65 6.34
N ASN A 164 -10.02 -4.09 6.12
CA ASN A 164 -11.28 -4.68 6.53
C ASN A 164 -11.92 -5.32 5.30
N GLU A 165 -12.07 -6.63 5.33
CA GLU A 165 -12.53 -7.42 4.15
C GLU A 165 -13.94 -7.07 3.68
N LEU A 166 -14.70 -6.27 4.43
CA LEU A 166 -16.07 -5.86 4.10
C LEU A 166 -16.18 -4.41 3.64
N THR A 167 -15.31 -3.52 4.12
CA THR A 167 -15.58 -2.08 4.03
C THR A 167 -14.48 -1.24 3.43
N HIS A 168 -13.21 -1.41 3.87
CA HIS A 168 -12.18 -0.42 3.59
C HIS A 168 -10.75 -0.99 3.61
N THR A 169 -9.83 -0.27 2.95
CA THR A 169 -8.40 -0.57 2.97
C THR A 169 -7.58 0.70 2.79
N ASN A 170 -6.39 0.74 3.39
CA ASN A 170 -5.41 1.82 3.21
C ASN A 170 -3.98 1.29 3.28
N ILE A 171 -3.00 2.11 2.93
CA ILE A 171 -1.58 1.76 2.92
C ILE A 171 -0.84 2.54 4.02
N VAL A 172 -0.06 1.85 4.83
CA VAL A 172 0.83 2.46 5.83
C VAL A 172 1.98 3.18 5.11
N VAL A 173 2.15 4.46 5.41
CA VAL A 173 3.18 5.32 4.80
C VAL A 173 4.09 5.98 5.83
N SER A 174 4.24 5.39 7.00
CA SER A 174 5.08 5.96 8.04
C SER A 174 6.57 5.88 7.72
N ASP A 175 7.31 6.87 8.22
CA ASP A 175 8.78 6.93 8.11
C ASP A 175 9.49 6.13 9.22
N LYS A 176 8.82 5.14 9.84
CA LYS A 176 9.53 4.20 10.70
C LYS A 176 10.54 3.47 9.84
N ALA A 177 11.81 3.80 10.01
CA ALA A 177 12.89 2.95 9.55
C ALA A 177 12.59 1.53 10.06
N ALA A 178 12.73 0.53 9.19
CA ALA A 178 12.73 -0.85 9.64
C ALA A 178 13.69 -0.93 10.84
N PRO A 179 13.36 -1.70 11.90
CA PRO A 179 14.34 -1.96 12.93
C PRO A 179 15.61 -2.42 12.20
N THR A 180 16.67 -1.63 12.28
CA THR A 180 17.98 -2.07 11.82
C THR A 180 18.24 -3.37 12.55
N SER A 181 18.37 -4.45 11.81
CA SER A 181 18.88 -5.70 12.36
C SER A 181 20.36 -5.46 12.72
N THR A 182 20.59 -4.74 13.80
CA THR A 182 21.88 -4.64 14.46
C THR A 182 21.91 -5.80 15.42
N SER A 183 22.52 -6.82 14.99
CA SER A 183 23.49 -7.70 15.62
C SER A 183 23.36 -9.08 14.98
N LEU A 184 24.09 -9.28 13.92
CA LEU A 184 24.81 -10.55 13.89
C LEU A 184 25.78 -10.46 15.06
N ASP A 185 25.40 -11.02 16.20
CA ASP A 185 26.36 -11.41 17.23
C ASP A 185 27.29 -12.41 16.59
N VAL A 186 28.38 -11.90 16.03
CA VAL A 186 29.56 -12.70 15.72
C VAL A 186 30.38 -12.78 17.01
N ASP A 187 29.80 -13.34 18.06
CA ASP A 187 30.54 -13.83 19.20
C ASP A 187 31.01 -15.25 18.92
N GLY A 188 32.31 -15.36 18.70
CA GLY A 188 33.07 -16.55 18.99
C GLY A 188 33.35 -17.50 17.83
N TRP A 189 34.28 -17.15 16.95
CA TRP A 189 35.24 -18.12 16.43
C TRP A 189 36.61 -17.46 16.24
N ILE A 190 37.38 -17.35 17.31
CA ILE A 190 38.83 -17.21 17.21
C ILE A 190 39.36 -18.64 17.09
N GLY A 191 39.46 -19.15 15.88
CA GLY A 191 40.15 -20.36 15.56
C GLY A 191 41.67 -20.11 15.53
N TYR A 192 42.39 -20.68 16.46
CA TYR A 192 43.84 -20.77 16.45
C TYR A 192 44.35 -21.40 15.14
N LEU A 193 45.05 -20.62 14.34
CA LEU A 193 46.00 -21.18 13.34
C LEU A 193 47.33 -21.39 14.05
N SER A 194 47.59 -22.63 14.44
CA SER A 194 48.95 -23.11 14.77
C SER A 194 49.72 -23.33 13.47
N ILE A 195 50.82 -22.66 13.36
CA ILE A 195 51.82 -22.88 12.32
C ILE A 195 52.72 -24.03 12.77
N CYS A 196 52.87 -25.05 11.94
CA CYS A 196 54.07 -25.87 11.79
C CYS A 196 54.25 -26.17 10.30
#